data_3670db96591a28941e60e38d35ea1100
#
_entry.id   3670db96591a28941e60e38d35ea1100
#
_cell.length_a   1.000
_cell.length_b   1.000
_cell.length_c   1.000
_cell.angle_alpha   90.00
_cell.angle_beta   90.00
_cell.angle_gamma   90.00
#
_symmetry.space_group_name_H-M   'P 1'
#
loop_
_entity.id
_entity.type
_entity.pdbx_description
1 polymer ?
#
loop_
_entity_poly.entity_id
_entity_poly.type
_entity_poly.pdbx_seq_one_letter_code
_entity_poly.pdbx_strand_id
1 'polypeptide(L)'
;MNYSCIGNITLHFELGKVKRMYLDDYKRWSAAELEDPALSRELEEISGNEEQIRDRFAVALKFGTAGLRGVLGAGTNRMNIYVVRQATQGLANWVKTQSGSQLVAISYDSRINSDVFARTAACVLAANGIHVRIYDALMPVPALSFATRYYKANAGIMITASHNPAKYNGYKAYGPDGCQMTDDAAAIVYAEIQKTDVLTGARLISFEEGLSSGLIQYVGEDCKEALYDAIKARSVRPGLCKTAGLKLVYSPLNGSGLVPVTRVLHDIGIDDITIVPEQQYPDGNFPTCPYPNPEI
;
A
#
# COMPACT_ATOMS: atom_id res chain seq x y z
N MET A 1 30.80 40.58 -23.64
CA MET A 1 29.45 41.07 -23.30
C MET A 1 28.63 39.91 -22.67
N ASN A 2 28.14 40.19 -21.53
CA ASN A 2 27.53 39.38 -20.52
C ASN A 2 26.48 38.33 -20.97
N TYR A 3 26.83 37.06 -20.97
CA TYR A 3 25.88 35.92 -20.99
C TYR A 3 25.50 35.36 -19.59
N SER A 4 26.08 35.93 -18.50
CA SER A 4 25.83 35.44 -17.13
C SER A 4 24.57 36.00 -16.45
N CYS A 5 23.97 37.07 -16.93
CA CYS A 5 22.80 37.68 -16.28
C CYS A 5 21.46 36.99 -16.66
N ILE A 6 21.34 36.44 -17.88
CA ILE A 6 20.07 35.83 -18.34
C ILE A 6 19.85 34.49 -17.63
N GLY A 7 20.88 33.69 -17.40
CA GLY A 7 20.78 32.41 -16.70
C GLY A 7 20.31 32.55 -15.24
N ASN A 8 20.81 33.59 -14.55
CA ASN A 8 20.42 33.83 -13.14
C ASN A 8 18.97 34.34 -13.00
N ILE A 9 18.47 35.15 -13.93
CA ILE A 9 17.11 35.68 -13.89
C ILE A 9 16.11 34.55 -14.16
N THR A 10 16.37 33.66 -15.14
CA THR A 10 15.54 32.52 -15.47
C THR A 10 15.49 31.54 -14.31
N LEU A 11 16.62 31.25 -13.67
CA LEU A 11 16.72 30.35 -12.50
C LEU A 11 15.93 30.92 -11.30
N HIS A 12 16.05 32.21 -11.01
CA HIS A 12 15.29 32.87 -9.95
C HIS A 12 13.78 32.90 -10.22
N PHE A 13 13.37 33.05 -11.48
CA PHE A 13 11.96 33.01 -11.88
C PHE A 13 11.36 31.62 -11.74
N GLU A 14 12.07 30.58 -12.16
CA GLU A 14 11.66 29.18 -11.98
C GLU A 14 11.61 28.80 -10.50
N LEU A 15 12.61 29.14 -9.69
CA LEU A 15 12.62 28.91 -8.24
C LEU A 15 11.47 29.63 -7.55
N GLY A 16 11.16 30.88 -7.94
CA GLY A 16 10.03 31.63 -7.42
C GLY A 16 8.68 31.02 -7.79
N LYS A 17 8.54 30.43 -8.98
CA LYS A 17 7.35 29.73 -9.43
C LYS A 17 7.13 28.42 -8.66
N VAL A 18 8.18 27.61 -8.50
CA VAL A 18 8.14 26.39 -7.69
C VAL A 18 7.78 26.69 -6.24
N LYS A 19 8.41 27.71 -5.64
CA LYS A 19 8.10 28.15 -4.28
C LYS A 19 6.64 28.53 -4.11
N ARG A 20 6.05 29.24 -5.07
CA ARG A 20 4.63 29.63 -5.04
C ARG A 20 3.74 28.39 -5.09
N MET A 21 4.04 27.42 -5.96
CA MET A 21 3.25 26.21 -6.12
C MET A 21 3.13 25.40 -4.83
N TYR A 22 4.22 25.05 -4.15
CA TYR A 22 4.13 24.21 -2.94
C TYR A 22 3.53 24.95 -1.74
N LEU A 23 3.68 26.29 -1.68
CA LEU A 23 3.01 27.10 -0.66
C LEU A 23 1.49 27.19 -0.90
N ASP A 24 1.07 27.24 -2.16
CA ASP A 24 -0.35 27.24 -2.50
C ASP A 24 -0.99 25.88 -2.20
N ASP A 25 -0.29 24.77 -2.47
CA ASP A 25 -0.72 23.43 -2.07
C ASP A 25 -0.82 23.29 -0.55
N TYR A 26 0.18 23.75 0.20
CA TYR A 26 0.11 23.77 1.67
C TYR A 26 -1.08 24.55 2.19
N LYS A 27 -1.32 25.77 1.67
CA LYS A 27 -2.48 26.60 2.06
C LYS A 27 -3.79 25.91 1.76
N ARG A 28 -3.90 25.28 0.60
CA ARG A 28 -5.08 24.53 0.19
C ARG A 28 -5.37 23.37 1.14
N TRP A 29 -4.34 22.60 1.52
CA TRP A 29 -4.48 21.50 2.47
C TRP A 29 -4.83 22.00 3.88
N SER A 30 -4.23 23.09 4.34
CA SER A 30 -4.51 23.69 5.65
C SER A 30 -5.91 24.31 5.74
N ALA A 31 -6.49 24.73 4.61
CA ALA A 31 -7.83 25.28 4.55
C ALA A 31 -8.91 24.22 4.34
N ALA A 32 -8.54 22.97 3.99
CA ALA A 32 -9.49 21.89 3.77
C ALA A 32 -9.94 21.28 5.09
N GLU A 33 -11.20 20.88 5.18
CA GLU A 33 -11.70 20.03 6.26
C GLU A 33 -11.24 18.60 6.02
N LEU A 34 -10.13 18.22 6.67
CA LEU A 34 -9.53 16.91 6.52
C LEU A 34 -10.24 15.88 7.42
N GLU A 35 -10.55 14.70 6.87
CA GLU A 35 -11.20 13.60 7.60
C GLU A 35 -10.34 13.04 8.74
N ASP A 36 -9.00 13.09 8.59
CA ASP A 36 -8.07 12.67 9.65
C ASP A 36 -7.57 13.91 10.41
N PRO A 37 -8.02 14.11 11.66
CA PRO A 37 -7.60 15.26 12.47
C PRO A 37 -6.10 15.29 12.78
N ALA A 38 -5.40 14.15 12.68
CA ALA A 38 -3.96 14.11 12.88
C ALA A 38 -3.23 14.86 11.76
N LEU A 39 -3.72 14.76 10.52
CA LEU A 39 -3.15 15.49 9.39
C LEU A 39 -3.33 17.01 9.53
N SER A 40 -4.50 17.47 10.04
CA SER A 40 -4.74 18.89 10.30
C SER A 40 -3.78 19.43 11.35
N ARG A 41 -3.61 18.73 12.48
CA ARG A 41 -2.64 19.11 13.52
C ARG A 41 -1.21 19.18 12.99
N GLU A 42 -0.81 18.20 12.18
CA GLU A 42 0.51 18.17 11.57
C GLU A 42 0.75 19.36 10.63
N LEU A 43 -0.27 19.80 9.90
CA LEU A 43 -0.20 21.01 9.06
C LEU A 43 -0.07 22.29 9.90
N GLU A 44 -0.75 22.37 11.02
CA GLU A 44 -0.63 23.48 11.97
C GLU A 44 0.78 23.54 12.58
N GLU A 45 1.33 22.41 12.99
CA GLU A 45 2.66 22.28 13.59
C GLU A 45 3.79 22.75 12.66
N ILE A 46 3.66 22.53 11.36
CA ILE A 46 4.65 22.97 10.36
C ILE A 46 4.41 24.42 9.88
N SER A 47 3.39 25.10 10.39
CA SER A 47 3.07 26.47 9.97
C SER A 47 4.28 27.39 10.18
N GLY A 48 4.65 28.14 9.12
CA GLY A 48 5.82 29.01 9.11
C GLY A 48 7.18 28.29 8.93
N ASN A 49 7.23 26.95 8.95
CA ASN A 49 8.44 26.19 8.68
C ASN A 49 8.52 25.85 7.17
N GLU A 50 9.16 26.75 6.42
CA GLU A 50 9.25 26.63 4.96
C GLU A 50 9.96 25.34 4.50
N GLU A 51 10.95 24.86 5.24
CA GLU A 51 11.70 23.64 4.91
C GLU A 51 10.77 22.41 4.99
N GLN A 52 10.01 22.29 6.06
CA GLN A 52 9.05 21.18 6.23
C GLN A 52 7.89 21.27 5.23
N ILE A 53 7.38 22.46 4.95
CA ILE A 53 6.34 22.66 3.94
C ILE A 53 6.85 22.24 2.57
N ARG A 54 8.06 22.67 2.19
CA ARG A 54 8.70 22.29 0.94
C ARG A 54 8.91 20.78 0.82
N ASP A 55 9.39 20.11 1.88
CA ASP A 55 9.62 18.66 1.90
C ASP A 55 8.32 17.88 1.66
N ARG A 56 7.17 18.38 2.12
CA ARG A 56 5.88 17.72 2.02
C ARG A 56 5.10 18.02 0.75
N PHE A 57 5.36 19.18 0.09
CA PHE A 57 4.52 19.68 -0.99
C PHE A 57 5.27 20.01 -2.29
N ALA A 58 6.59 20.14 -2.29
CA ALA A 58 7.33 20.54 -3.49
C ALA A 58 7.32 19.46 -4.60
N VAL A 59 7.17 18.20 -4.22
CA VAL A 59 7.12 17.08 -5.14
C VAL A 59 6.04 16.10 -4.63
N ALA A 60 5.14 15.66 -5.49
CA ALA A 60 4.22 14.59 -5.14
C ALA A 60 4.90 13.21 -5.17
N LEU A 61 4.39 12.25 -4.39
CA LEU A 61 4.84 10.88 -4.50
C LEU A 61 4.64 10.37 -5.93
N LYS A 62 5.71 9.83 -6.50
CA LYS A 62 5.69 9.29 -7.86
C LYS A 62 5.21 7.84 -7.83
N PHE A 63 4.22 7.51 -8.64
CA PHE A 63 3.81 6.15 -8.90
C PHE A 63 4.70 5.54 -9.98
N GLY A 64 5.35 4.42 -9.65
CA GLY A 64 6.18 3.64 -10.57
C GLY A 64 5.81 2.16 -10.53
N THR A 65 6.63 1.28 -11.12
CA THR A 65 6.45 -0.19 -11.10
C THR A 65 6.36 -0.76 -9.68
N ALA A 66 7.06 -0.15 -8.74
CA ALA A 66 6.95 -0.49 -7.31
C ALA A 66 5.75 0.17 -6.60
N GLY A 67 4.88 0.92 -7.33
CA GLY A 67 3.78 1.70 -6.77
C GLY A 67 4.24 3.00 -6.10
N LEU A 68 3.60 3.38 -4.99
CA LEU A 68 3.97 4.52 -4.14
C LEU A 68 4.66 4.05 -2.87
N ARG A 69 5.60 4.83 -2.37
CA ARG A 69 6.20 4.65 -1.04
C ARG A 69 6.63 5.99 -0.49
N GLY A 70 6.28 6.28 0.76
CA GLY A 70 6.62 7.52 1.43
C GLY A 70 6.50 7.43 2.95
N VAL A 71 6.95 8.48 3.61
CA VAL A 71 6.71 8.70 5.04
C VAL A 71 5.23 8.99 5.25
N LEU A 72 4.65 8.49 6.33
CA LEU A 72 3.28 8.82 6.76
C LEU A 72 3.17 10.30 7.12
N GLY A 73 2.04 10.93 6.84
CA GLY A 73 1.74 12.30 7.26
C GLY A 73 0.99 13.14 6.23
N ALA A 74 0.83 14.42 6.52
CA ALA A 74 0.15 15.39 5.68
C ALA A 74 1.03 15.86 4.51
N GLY A 75 0.44 15.99 3.33
CA GLY A 75 1.07 16.50 2.11
C GLY A 75 1.07 15.54 0.94
N THR A 76 1.39 16.05 -0.24
CA THR A 76 1.41 15.30 -1.50
C THR A 76 2.64 14.38 -1.62
N ASN A 77 3.72 14.67 -0.87
CA ASN A 77 4.91 13.83 -0.74
C ASN A 77 4.87 12.94 0.50
N ARG A 78 3.68 12.56 0.95
CA ARG A 78 3.45 11.70 2.14
C ARG A 78 2.42 10.63 1.83
N MET A 79 2.51 9.51 2.55
CA MET A 79 1.47 8.49 2.55
C MET A 79 0.36 8.90 3.51
N ASN A 80 -0.83 9.08 2.98
CA ASN A 80 -2.08 9.40 3.69
C ASN A 80 -3.28 8.94 2.88
N ILE A 81 -4.48 9.04 3.45
CA ILE A 81 -5.72 8.60 2.81
C ILE A 81 -5.99 9.32 1.48
N TYR A 82 -5.63 10.59 1.35
CA TYR A 82 -5.87 11.39 0.14
C TYR A 82 -4.99 10.93 -1.03
N VAL A 83 -3.70 10.69 -0.76
CA VAL A 83 -2.77 10.16 -1.76
C VAL A 83 -3.15 8.73 -2.16
N VAL A 84 -3.62 7.89 -1.21
CA VAL A 84 -4.16 6.56 -1.51
C VAL A 84 -5.41 6.64 -2.38
N ARG A 85 -6.35 7.57 -2.08
CA ARG A 85 -7.55 7.82 -2.88
C ARG A 85 -7.20 8.23 -4.29
N GLN A 86 -6.30 9.18 -4.45
CA GLN A 86 -5.83 9.67 -5.74
C GLN A 86 -5.21 8.53 -6.57
N ALA A 87 -4.30 7.75 -5.98
CA ALA A 87 -3.65 6.61 -6.62
C ALA A 87 -4.68 5.54 -7.03
N THR A 88 -5.63 5.26 -6.16
CA THR A 88 -6.66 4.25 -6.43
C THR A 88 -7.65 4.71 -7.49
N GLN A 89 -7.98 6.00 -7.56
CA GLN A 89 -8.82 6.53 -8.64
C GLN A 89 -8.12 6.38 -10.00
N GLY A 90 -6.82 6.66 -10.07
CA GLY A 90 -6.03 6.43 -11.28
C GLY A 90 -6.00 4.94 -11.69
N LEU A 91 -5.81 4.05 -10.72
CA LEU A 91 -5.88 2.61 -10.96
C LEU A 91 -7.28 2.17 -11.41
N ALA A 92 -8.34 2.70 -10.79
CA ALA A 92 -9.74 2.42 -11.16
C ALA A 92 -10.03 2.84 -12.61
N ASN A 93 -9.56 4.01 -13.02
CA ASN A 93 -9.69 4.48 -14.40
C ASN A 93 -9.02 3.51 -15.39
N TRP A 94 -7.82 3.04 -15.06
CA TRP A 94 -7.10 2.05 -15.89
C TRP A 94 -7.84 0.70 -15.89
N VAL A 95 -8.28 0.16 -14.75
CA VAL A 95 -9.01 -1.11 -14.66
C VAL A 95 -10.24 -1.09 -15.57
N LYS A 96 -10.99 0.00 -15.61
CA LYS A 96 -12.16 0.16 -16.48
C LYS A 96 -11.85 0.06 -17.98
N THR A 97 -10.61 0.29 -18.40
CA THR A 97 -10.20 0.12 -19.80
C THR A 97 -9.82 -1.32 -20.13
N GLN A 98 -9.66 -2.17 -19.10
CA GLN A 98 -9.27 -3.56 -19.30
C GLN A 98 -10.50 -4.45 -19.52
N SER A 99 -10.34 -5.49 -20.33
CA SER A 99 -11.32 -6.58 -20.41
C SER A 99 -11.26 -7.46 -19.15
N GLY A 100 -12.35 -8.19 -18.87
CA GLY A 100 -12.37 -9.16 -17.79
C GLY A 100 -13.34 -8.85 -16.67
N SER A 101 -13.01 -9.28 -15.46
CA SER A 101 -13.94 -9.36 -14.32
C SER A 101 -14.26 -8.01 -13.67
N GLN A 102 -13.56 -6.94 -13.99
CA GLN A 102 -13.63 -5.65 -13.27
C GLN A 102 -13.49 -5.86 -11.75
N LEU A 103 -12.47 -6.63 -11.36
CA LEU A 103 -12.21 -7.03 -9.99
C LEU A 103 -10.77 -6.68 -9.60
N VAL A 104 -10.58 -6.25 -8.34
CA VAL A 104 -9.27 -5.97 -7.74
C VAL A 104 -9.16 -6.72 -6.42
N ALA A 105 -8.03 -7.43 -6.23
CA ALA A 105 -7.69 -8.04 -4.95
C ALA A 105 -6.89 -7.07 -4.09
N ILE A 106 -7.12 -7.06 -2.75
CA ILE A 106 -6.41 -6.18 -1.83
C ILE A 106 -5.89 -6.97 -0.63
N SER A 107 -4.62 -6.74 -0.28
CA SER A 107 -3.99 -7.23 0.95
C SER A 107 -3.18 -6.11 1.61
N TYR A 108 -2.85 -6.30 2.87
CA TYR A 108 -2.11 -5.33 3.66
C TYR A 108 -1.28 -6.02 4.75
N ASP A 109 -0.24 -5.34 5.22
CA ASP A 109 0.64 -5.81 6.29
C ASP A 109 0.32 -5.16 7.65
N SER A 110 1.22 -5.34 8.63
CA SER A 110 1.08 -4.85 10.01
C SER A 110 1.42 -3.36 10.19
N ARG A 111 1.83 -2.63 9.16
CA ARG A 111 2.28 -1.25 9.28
C ARG A 111 1.16 -0.31 9.72
N ILE A 112 1.55 0.78 10.36
CA ILE A 112 0.64 1.86 10.79
C ILE A 112 -0.22 2.28 9.58
N ASN A 113 -1.55 2.32 9.77
CA ASN A 113 -2.56 2.68 8.77
C ASN A 113 -2.66 1.74 7.55
N SER A 114 -2.03 0.55 7.55
CA SER A 114 -2.15 -0.36 6.39
C SER A 114 -3.59 -0.83 6.16
N ASP A 115 -4.31 -1.15 7.21
CA ASP A 115 -5.74 -1.52 7.18
C ASP A 115 -6.62 -0.35 6.72
N VAL A 116 -6.37 0.86 7.23
CA VAL A 116 -7.07 2.08 6.83
C VAL A 116 -6.88 2.36 5.34
N PHE A 117 -5.65 2.27 4.85
CA PHE A 117 -5.34 2.49 3.43
C PHE A 117 -5.93 1.41 2.52
N ALA A 118 -5.95 0.15 2.97
CA ALA A 118 -6.57 -0.94 2.24
C ALA A 118 -8.09 -0.74 2.10
N ARG A 119 -8.78 -0.38 3.19
CA ARG A 119 -10.21 -0.04 3.18
C ARG A 119 -10.49 1.19 2.33
N THR A 120 -9.66 2.24 2.44
CA THR A 120 -9.75 3.45 1.61
C THR A 120 -9.69 3.11 0.12
N ALA A 121 -8.75 2.26 -0.29
CA ALA A 121 -8.64 1.79 -1.66
C ALA A 121 -9.90 1.00 -2.09
N ALA A 122 -10.41 0.13 -1.24
CA ALA A 122 -11.63 -0.63 -1.51
C ALA A 122 -12.84 0.29 -1.75
N CYS A 123 -13.01 1.34 -0.92
CA CYS A 123 -14.08 2.32 -1.06
C CYS A 123 -14.03 3.08 -2.39
N VAL A 124 -12.84 3.48 -2.85
CA VAL A 124 -12.66 4.14 -4.15
C VAL A 124 -13.01 3.20 -5.31
N LEU A 125 -12.51 1.96 -5.28
CA LEU A 125 -12.80 0.97 -6.33
C LEU A 125 -14.29 0.68 -6.43
N ALA A 126 -14.93 0.41 -5.29
CA ALA A 126 -16.37 0.14 -5.23
C ALA A 126 -17.20 1.33 -5.73
N ALA A 127 -16.85 2.58 -5.38
CA ALA A 127 -17.49 3.80 -5.89
C ALA A 127 -17.34 3.95 -7.42
N ASN A 128 -16.39 3.27 -8.02
CA ASN A 128 -16.18 3.22 -9.46
C ASN A 128 -16.85 2.00 -10.12
N GLY A 129 -17.64 1.20 -9.38
CA GLY A 129 -18.32 -0.01 -9.86
C GLY A 129 -17.39 -1.21 -10.05
N ILE A 130 -16.19 -1.19 -9.46
CA ILE A 130 -15.21 -2.26 -9.53
C ILE A 130 -15.40 -3.17 -8.32
N HIS A 131 -15.53 -4.47 -8.55
CA HIS A 131 -15.57 -5.45 -7.48
C HIS A 131 -14.25 -5.55 -6.73
N VAL A 132 -14.31 -5.78 -5.43
CA VAL A 132 -13.14 -5.89 -4.55
C VAL A 132 -13.16 -7.21 -3.79
N ARG A 133 -12.01 -7.88 -3.75
CA ARG A 133 -11.70 -8.98 -2.83
C ARG A 133 -10.61 -8.50 -1.87
N ILE A 134 -10.97 -8.16 -0.64
CA ILE A 134 -10.05 -7.69 0.40
C ILE A 134 -9.84 -8.76 1.47
N TYR A 135 -8.61 -8.98 1.91
CA TYR A 135 -8.38 -9.83 3.06
C TYR A 135 -8.98 -9.21 4.33
N ASP A 136 -9.62 -10.02 5.14
CA ASP A 136 -10.24 -9.65 6.43
C ASP A 136 -9.20 -9.38 7.53
N ALA A 137 -8.02 -9.99 7.39
CA ALA A 137 -6.85 -9.79 8.25
C ALA A 137 -5.61 -9.53 7.40
N LEU A 138 -4.55 -9.03 8.03
CA LEU A 138 -3.27 -8.81 7.34
C LEU A 138 -2.71 -10.12 6.77
N MET A 139 -2.20 -10.06 5.54
CA MET A 139 -1.62 -11.20 4.84
C MET A 139 -0.38 -10.77 4.04
N PRO A 140 0.60 -11.66 3.86
CA PRO A 140 1.84 -11.32 3.15
C PRO A 140 1.62 -11.19 1.64
N VAL A 141 2.56 -10.51 0.96
CA VAL A 141 2.55 -10.28 -0.50
C VAL A 141 2.22 -11.53 -1.34
N PRO A 142 2.77 -12.73 -1.06
CA PRO A 142 2.42 -13.92 -1.83
C PRO A 142 0.93 -14.27 -1.81
N ALA A 143 0.23 -13.96 -0.72
CA ALA A 143 -1.22 -14.17 -0.62
C ALA A 143 -1.99 -13.25 -1.58
N LEU A 144 -1.58 -11.96 -1.70
CA LEU A 144 -2.17 -11.08 -2.70
C LEU A 144 -1.94 -11.60 -4.12
N SER A 145 -0.70 -11.94 -4.46
CA SER A 145 -0.36 -12.48 -5.79
C SER A 145 -1.20 -13.70 -6.13
N PHE A 146 -1.40 -14.60 -5.16
CA PHE A 146 -2.24 -15.77 -5.32
C PHE A 146 -3.72 -15.40 -5.53
N ALA A 147 -4.29 -14.58 -4.65
CA ALA A 147 -5.69 -14.16 -4.74
C ALA A 147 -6.00 -13.42 -6.05
N THR A 148 -5.08 -12.57 -6.54
CA THR A 148 -5.22 -11.88 -7.82
C THR A 148 -5.43 -12.87 -8.97
N ARG A 149 -4.64 -13.95 -9.02
CA ARG A 149 -4.76 -15.01 -10.04
C ARG A 149 -5.95 -15.92 -9.78
N TYR A 150 -6.21 -16.30 -8.53
CA TYR A 150 -7.30 -17.18 -8.13
C TYR A 150 -8.66 -16.62 -8.56
N TYR A 151 -8.90 -15.35 -8.28
CA TYR A 151 -10.13 -14.65 -8.65
C TYR A 151 -10.12 -14.09 -10.08
N LYS A 152 -9.03 -14.28 -10.85
CA LYS A 152 -8.85 -13.69 -12.18
C LYS A 152 -9.07 -12.17 -12.15
N ALA A 153 -8.54 -11.51 -11.12
CA ALA A 153 -8.67 -10.07 -10.94
C ALA A 153 -7.88 -9.30 -12.00
N ASN A 154 -8.36 -8.13 -12.38
CA ASN A 154 -7.66 -7.24 -13.32
C ASN A 154 -6.40 -6.62 -12.69
N ALA A 155 -6.39 -6.48 -11.36
CA ALA A 155 -5.27 -5.94 -10.62
C ALA A 155 -5.25 -6.46 -9.17
N GLY A 156 -4.10 -6.26 -8.51
CA GLY A 156 -3.95 -6.43 -7.06
C GLY A 156 -3.37 -5.18 -6.40
N ILE A 157 -3.73 -4.92 -5.17
CA ILE A 157 -3.17 -3.84 -4.34
C ILE A 157 -2.59 -4.44 -3.07
N MET A 158 -1.32 -4.14 -2.81
CA MET A 158 -0.66 -4.47 -1.54
C MET A 158 -0.28 -3.20 -0.81
N ILE A 159 -0.84 -2.99 0.37
CA ILE A 159 -0.46 -1.89 1.25
C ILE A 159 0.70 -2.37 2.13
N THR A 160 1.89 -1.89 1.81
CA THR A 160 3.14 -2.25 2.51
C THR A 160 4.29 -1.36 2.08
N ALA A 161 5.24 -1.10 2.98
CA ALA A 161 6.55 -0.55 2.65
C ALA A 161 7.69 -1.59 2.80
N SER A 162 7.36 -2.90 2.70
CA SER A 162 8.34 -3.99 2.80
C SER A 162 9.11 -3.95 4.14
N HIS A 163 10.42 -3.73 4.10
CA HIS A 163 11.34 -3.70 5.24
C HIS A 163 11.80 -2.27 5.62
N ASN A 164 11.11 -1.24 5.17
CA ASN A 164 11.43 0.13 5.56
C ASN A 164 11.08 0.39 7.05
N PRO A 165 11.70 1.39 7.70
CA PRO A 165 11.35 1.81 9.06
C PRO A 165 9.84 2.08 9.24
N ALA A 166 9.37 2.04 10.50
CA ALA A 166 7.95 2.15 10.87
C ALA A 166 7.23 3.39 10.29
N LYS A 167 7.96 4.51 10.17
CA LYS A 167 7.41 5.77 9.63
C LYS A 167 7.01 5.72 8.14
N TYR A 168 7.36 4.65 7.41
CA TYR A 168 7.01 4.49 6.00
C TYR A 168 5.82 3.57 5.81
N ASN A 169 4.98 3.90 4.83
CA ASN A 169 4.04 2.95 4.23
C ASN A 169 4.08 3.07 2.71
N GLY A 170 3.35 2.22 2.00
CA GLY A 170 3.33 2.21 0.55
C GLY A 170 2.10 1.53 -0.02
N TYR A 171 1.90 1.73 -1.30
CA TYR A 171 0.83 1.20 -2.10
C TYR A 171 1.45 0.56 -3.34
N LYS A 172 1.46 -0.76 -3.43
CA LYS A 172 1.99 -1.50 -4.58
C LYS A 172 0.86 -2.02 -5.43
N ALA A 173 0.96 -1.83 -6.75
CA ALA A 173 0.00 -2.34 -7.71
C ALA A 173 0.55 -3.56 -8.45
N TYR A 174 -0.32 -4.55 -8.66
CA TYR A 174 -0.02 -5.83 -9.32
C TYR A 174 -0.92 -6.00 -10.54
N GLY A 175 -0.37 -6.61 -11.59
CA GLY A 175 -1.11 -6.99 -12.77
C GLY A 175 -1.94 -8.28 -12.58
N PRO A 176 -2.73 -8.67 -13.59
CA PRO A 176 -3.59 -9.86 -13.55
C PRO A 176 -2.81 -11.17 -13.42
N ASP A 177 -1.53 -11.17 -13.77
CA ASP A 177 -0.60 -12.30 -13.59
C ASP A 177 -0.12 -12.48 -12.14
N GLY A 178 -0.49 -11.56 -11.24
CA GLY A 178 -0.07 -11.57 -9.84
C GLY A 178 1.36 -11.07 -9.62
N CYS A 179 1.99 -10.46 -10.63
CA CYS A 179 3.29 -9.78 -10.53
C CYS A 179 3.10 -8.28 -10.36
N GLN A 180 4.13 -7.56 -9.90
CA GLN A 180 4.09 -6.09 -9.90
C GLN A 180 3.85 -5.58 -11.33
N MET A 181 3.14 -4.47 -11.45
CA MET A 181 2.82 -3.87 -12.75
C MET A 181 4.08 -3.63 -13.59
N THR A 182 3.95 -3.83 -14.91
CA THR A 182 4.98 -3.44 -15.88
C THR A 182 5.12 -1.92 -15.96
N ASP A 183 6.25 -1.44 -16.48
CA ASP A 183 6.52 -0.02 -16.66
C ASP A 183 5.44 0.67 -17.50
N ASP A 184 4.97 0.03 -18.58
CA ASP A 184 3.94 0.58 -19.47
C ASP A 184 2.60 0.74 -18.74
N ALA A 185 2.15 -0.29 -18.02
CA ALA A 185 0.91 -0.23 -17.25
C ALA A 185 1.00 0.80 -16.13
N ALA A 186 2.13 0.86 -15.41
CA ALA A 186 2.37 1.84 -14.36
C ALA A 186 2.38 3.28 -14.91
N ALA A 187 2.93 3.51 -16.09
CA ALA A 187 2.93 4.83 -16.74
C ALA A 187 1.50 5.29 -17.09
N ILE A 188 0.66 4.38 -17.59
CA ILE A 188 -0.75 4.69 -17.88
C ILE A 188 -1.51 5.03 -16.59
N VAL A 189 -1.36 4.21 -15.54
CA VAL A 189 -1.97 4.48 -14.22
C VAL A 189 -1.49 5.82 -13.67
N TYR A 190 -0.19 6.11 -13.77
CA TYR A 190 0.36 7.38 -13.31
C TYR A 190 -0.22 8.59 -14.06
N ALA A 191 -0.42 8.48 -15.37
CA ALA A 191 -1.05 9.53 -16.15
C ALA A 191 -2.51 9.79 -15.69
N GLU A 192 -3.25 8.76 -15.28
CA GLU A 192 -4.60 8.91 -14.71
C GLU A 192 -4.57 9.50 -13.28
N ILE A 193 -3.57 9.14 -12.47
CA ILE A 193 -3.36 9.74 -11.15
C ILE A 193 -3.14 11.25 -11.28
N GLN A 194 -2.33 11.69 -12.24
CA GLN A 194 -2.03 13.11 -12.46
C GLN A 194 -3.25 13.95 -12.89
N LYS A 195 -4.28 13.34 -13.47
CA LYS A 195 -5.55 14.01 -13.82
C LYS A 195 -6.50 14.12 -12.63
N THR A 196 -6.23 13.39 -11.56
CA THR A 196 -7.10 13.28 -10.37
C THR A 196 -6.65 14.29 -9.33
N ASP A 197 -7.55 15.18 -8.90
CA ASP A 197 -7.27 16.07 -7.78
C ASP A 197 -7.10 15.28 -6.47
N VAL A 198 -6.04 15.57 -5.71
CA VAL A 198 -5.66 14.79 -4.53
C VAL A 198 -6.70 14.86 -3.40
N LEU A 199 -7.34 16.01 -3.20
CA LEU A 199 -8.31 16.20 -2.11
C LEU A 199 -9.74 15.79 -2.51
N THR A 200 -10.15 16.06 -3.76
CA THR A 200 -11.56 15.99 -4.17
C THR A 200 -11.81 15.11 -5.40
N GLY A 201 -10.77 14.63 -6.08
CA GLY A 201 -10.90 13.97 -7.37
C GLY A 201 -11.32 12.49 -7.31
N ALA A 202 -11.22 11.83 -6.16
CA ALA A 202 -11.61 10.44 -6.02
C ALA A 202 -13.11 10.29 -5.70
N ARG A 203 -13.75 9.29 -6.32
CA ARG A 203 -15.10 8.87 -5.96
C ARG A 203 -15.04 7.99 -4.72
N LEU A 204 -16.00 8.12 -3.83
CA LEU A 204 -16.05 7.38 -2.57
C LEU A 204 -17.47 6.86 -2.30
N ILE A 205 -17.54 5.68 -1.72
CA ILE A 205 -18.67 5.18 -0.93
C ILE A 205 -18.12 4.73 0.43
N SER A 206 -18.99 4.55 1.42
CA SER A 206 -18.56 3.98 2.68
C SER A 206 -18.18 2.49 2.52
N PHE A 207 -17.36 1.98 3.42
CA PHE A 207 -16.97 0.57 3.40
C PHE A 207 -18.19 -0.34 3.63
N GLU A 208 -19.11 0.09 4.48
CA GLU A 208 -20.38 -0.57 4.81
C GLU A 208 -21.32 -0.63 3.59
N GLU A 209 -21.43 0.46 2.83
CA GLU A 209 -22.16 0.45 1.55
C GLU A 209 -21.53 -0.51 0.55
N GLY A 210 -20.20 -0.54 0.48
CA GLY A 210 -19.47 -1.46 -0.38
C GLY A 210 -19.74 -2.93 -0.02
N LEU A 211 -19.78 -3.27 1.28
CA LEU A 211 -20.13 -4.60 1.76
C LEU A 211 -21.59 -4.93 1.48
N SER A 212 -22.51 -4.06 1.82
CA SER A 212 -23.96 -4.29 1.68
C SER A 212 -24.40 -4.41 0.22
N SER A 213 -23.76 -3.68 -0.69
CA SER A 213 -23.99 -3.79 -2.14
C SER A 213 -23.33 -5.02 -2.78
N GLY A 214 -22.44 -5.71 -2.06
CA GLY A 214 -21.66 -6.84 -2.59
C GLY A 214 -20.50 -6.43 -3.52
N LEU A 215 -20.23 -5.13 -3.68
CA LEU A 215 -19.07 -4.65 -4.42
C LEU A 215 -17.77 -4.92 -3.67
N ILE A 216 -17.77 -4.83 -2.34
CA ILE A 216 -16.67 -5.25 -1.49
C ILE A 216 -17.03 -6.58 -0.86
N GLN A 217 -16.15 -7.56 -0.98
CA GLN A 217 -16.28 -8.86 -0.35
C GLN A 217 -14.93 -9.28 0.22
N TYR A 218 -14.96 -10.00 1.34
CA TYR A 218 -13.74 -10.59 1.86
C TYR A 218 -13.25 -11.74 0.99
N VAL A 219 -11.93 -11.97 1.01
CA VAL A 219 -11.31 -13.17 0.43
C VAL A 219 -11.86 -14.39 1.15
N GLY A 220 -12.42 -15.33 0.39
CA GLY A 220 -13.04 -16.53 0.95
C GLY A 220 -12.02 -17.52 1.50
N GLU A 221 -12.48 -18.39 2.40
CA GLU A 221 -11.65 -19.48 2.96
C GLU A 221 -11.18 -20.45 1.87
N ASP A 222 -11.98 -20.65 0.82
CA ASP A 222 -11.61 -21.44 -0.36
C ASP A 222 -10.33 -20.95 -1.03
N CYS A 223 -10.16 -19.63 -1.16
CA CYS A 223 -8.95 -19.04 -1.70
C CYS A 223 -7.75 -19.19 -0.74
N LYS A 224 -7.98 -19.02 0.57
CA LYS A 224 -6.94 -19.17 1.59
C LYS A 224 -6.44 -20.63 1.65
N GLU A 225 -7.35 -21.60 1.66
CA GLU A 225 -6.99 -23.02 1.65
C GLU A 225 -6.28 -23.41 0.35
N ALA A 226 -6.74 -22.93 -0.80
CA ALA A 226 -6.07 -23.17 -2.07
C ALA A 226 -4.63 -22.60 -2.11
N LEU A 227 -4.39 -21.45 -1.44
CA LEU A 227 -3.03 -20.92 -1.27
C LEU A 227 -2.16 -21.88 -0.46
N TYR A 228 -2.65 -22.36 0.70
CA TYR A 228 -1.91 -23.30 1.55
C TYR A 228 -1.63 -24.62 0.84
N ASP A 229 -2.59 -25.14 0.08
CA ASP A 229 -2.41 -26.35 -0.72
C ASP A 229 -1.37 -26.15 -1.83
N ALA A 230 -1.40 -24.99 -2.50
CA ALA A 230 -0.40 -24.64 -3.52
C ALA A 230 1.02 -24.55 -2.94
N ILE A 231 1.17 -24.03 -1.71
CA ILE A 231 2.46 -23.99 -1.00
C ILE A 231 2.92 -25.40 -0.66
N LYS A 232 2.08 -26.22 -0.04
CA LYS A 232 2.38 -27.61 0.34
C LYS A 232 2.77 -28.47 -0.86
N ALA A 233 2.11 -28.26 -2.00
CA ALA A 233 2.42 -28.95 -3.25
C ALA A 233 3.82 -28.62 -3.82
N ARG A 234 4.51 -27.62 -3.33
CA ARG A 234 5.92 -27.32 -3.69
C ARG A 234 6.94 -28.13 -2.89
N SER A 235 6.48 -28.94 -1.93
CA SER A 235 7.38 -29.78 -1.14
C SER A 235 8.11 -30.79 -2.03
N VAL A 236 9.45 -30.75 -2.01
CA VAL A 236 10.32 -31.68 -2.76
C VAL A 236 10.28 -33.09 -2.14
N ARG A 237 10.07 -33.18 -0.82
CA ARG A 237 10.04 -34.43 -0.05
C ARG A 237 8.81 -34.44 0.87
N PRO A 238 7.62 -34.68 0.36
CA PRO A 238 6.42 -34.70 1.16
C PRO A 238 6.51 -35.71 2.32
N GLY A 239 6.08 -35.28 3.51
CA GLY A 239 6.07 -36.14 4.71
C GLY A 239 7.40 -36.19 5.47
N LEU A 240 8.51 -35.71 4.94
CA LEU A 240 9.81 -35.76 5.65
C LEU A 240 9.77 -35.03 6.99
N CYS A 241 9.12 -33.87 7.04
CA CYS A 241 9.02 -33.08 8.28
C CYS A 241 8.31 -33.81 9.41
N LYS A 242 7.32 -34.67 9.11
CA LYS A 242 6.56 -35.45 10.11
C LYS A 242 7.43 -36.42 10.90
N THR A 243 8.52 -36.91 10.30
CA THR A 243 9.43 -37.90 10.89
C THR A 243 10.76 -37.32 11.34
N ALA A 244 11.04 -36.07 10.99
CA ALA A 244 12.34 -35.45 11.25
C ALA A 244 12.53 -34.98 12.70
N GLY A 245 11.45 -34.87 13.50
CA GLY A 245 11.54 -34.43 14.91
C GLY A 245 12.10 -33.01 15.05
N LEU A 246 11.79 -32.12 14.09
CA LEU A 246 12.32 -30.77 14.08
C LEU A 246 11.75 -29.94 15.24
N LYS A 247 12.62 -29.23 15.94
CA LYS A 247 12.29 -28.17 16.87
C LYS A 247 12.62 -26.83 16.21
N LEU A 248 11.63 -25.98 16.05
CA LEU A 248 11.75 -24.74 15.29
C LEU A 248 11.55 -23.53 16.20
N VAL A 249 12.43 -22.54 16.09
CA VAL A 249 12.19 -21.21 16.62
C VAL A 249 11.79 -20.31 15.45
N TYR A 250 10.65 -19.64 15.57
CA TYR A 250 10.10 -18.77 14.53
C TYR A 250 9.84 -17.37 15.07
N SER A 251 10.23 -16.36 14.32
CA SER A 251 9.83 -14.98 14.56
C SER A 251 9.14 -14.39 13.32
N PRO A 252 7.90 -13.90 13.43
CA PRO A 252 7.26 -13.10 12.40
C PRO A 252 7.74 -11.64 12.37
N LEU A 253 8.64 -11.21 13.28
CA LEU A 253 9.13 -9.83 13.42
C LEU A 253 8.00 -8.77 13.48
N ASN A 254 6.97 -9.03 14.28
CA ASN A 254 5.76 -8.20 14.38
C ASN A 254 5.04 -7.96 13.02
N GLY A 255 5.32 -8.79 12.02
CA GLY A 255 4.80 -8.68 10.65
C GLY A 255 3.61 -9.59 10.35
N SER A 256 3.37 -9.84 9.06
CA SER A 256 2.19 -10.57 8.55
C SER A 256 2.37 -12.10 8.48
N GLY A 257 3.50 -12.64 8.95
CA GLY A 257 3.83 -14.06 8.78
C GLY A 257 3.24 -14.99 9.84
N LEU A 258 2.77 -14.49 10.99
CA LEU A 258 2.36 -15.35 12.12
C LEU A 258 1.39 -16.45 11.69
N VAL A 259 0.23 -16.08 11.23
CA VAL A 259 -0.85 -17.04 10.89
C VAL A 259 -0.50 -17.92 9.68
N PRO A 260 -0.13 -17.38 8.51
CA PRO A 260 0.07 -18.21 7.33
C PRO A 260 1.30 -19.13 7.45
N VAL A 261 2.39 -18.70 8.09
CA VAL A 261 3.60 -19.51 8.23
C VAL A 261 3.39 -20.63 9.23
N THR A 262 2.84 -20.34 10.41
CA THR A 262 2.58 -21.39 11.42
C THR A 262 1.56 -22.41 10.91
N ARG A 263 0.54 -21.98 10.17
CA ARG A 263 -0.43 -22.89 9.54
C ARG A 263 0.28 -23.84 8.58
N VAL A 264 1.11 -23.36 7.66
CA VAL A 264 1.82 -24.21 6.70
C VAL A 264 2.80 -25.14 7.42
N LEU A 265 3.51 -24.68 8.45
CA LEU A 265 4.45 -25.50 9.22
C LEU A 265 3.72 -26.66 9.90
N HIS A 266 2.59 -26.42 10.55
CA HIS A 266 1.76 -27.49 11.12
C HIS A 266 1.23 -28.45 10.05
N ASP A 267 0.75 -27.94 8.92
CA ASP A 267 0.21 -28.77 7.83
C ASP A 267 1.24 -29.73 7.25
N ILE A 268 2.53 -29.37 7.23
CA ILE A 268 3.62 -30.24 6.78
C ILE A 268 4.19 -31.11 7.89
N GLY A 269 3.72 -30.98 9.14
CA GLY A 269 4.05 -31.83 10.28
C GLY A 269 5.20 -31.32 11.15
N ILE A 270 5.36 -30.01 11.25
CA ILE A 270 6.24 -29.35 12.23
C ILE A 270 5.36 -28.78 13.34
N ASP A 271 5.27 -29.50 14.46
CA ASP A 271 4.39 -29.13 15.58
C ASP A 271 5.15 -28.49 16.76
N ASP A 272 6.46 -28.81 16.92
CA ASP A 272 7.31 -28.22 17.97
C ASP A 272 7.87 -26.86 17.49
N ILE A 273 7.00 -25.83 17.58
CA ILE A 273 7.32 -24.46 17.14
C ILE A 273 7.30 -23.54 18.35
N THR A 274 8.45 -22.97 18.67
CA THR A 274 8.58 -21.89 19.65
C THR A 274 8.52 -20.56 18.91
N ILE A 275 7.48 -19.75 19.15
CA ILE A 275 7.37 -18.40 18.59
C ILE A 275 8.03 -17.42 19.55
N VAL A 276 8.87 -16.52 19.03
CA VAL A 276 9.51 -15.46 19.84
C VAL A 276 8.44 -14.51 20.38
N PRO A 277 8.20 -14.48 21.71
CA PRO A 277 7.02 -13.80 22.29
C PRO A 277 6.96 -12.31 21.98
N GLU A 278 8.10 -11.62 22.04
CA GLU A 278 8.20 -10.16 21.85
C GLU A 278 7.93 -9.74 20.39
N GLN A 279 7.99 -10.69 19.45
CA GLN A 279 7.86 -10.47 18.03
C GLN A 279 6.65 -11.18 17.41
N GLN A 280 5.86 -11.85 18.23
CA GLN A 280 4.76 -12.72 17.81
C GLN A 280 3.63 -11.94 17.15
N TYR A 281 3.13 -10.91 17.84
CA TYR A 281 1.95 -10.19 17.38
C TYR A 281 2.32 -9.04 16.44
N PRO A 282 1.45 -8.74 15.44
CA PRO A 282 1.63 -7.62 14.55
C PRO A 282 1.75 -6.29 15.31
N ASP A 283 2.79 -5.51 15.00
CA ASP A 283 2.97 -4.15 15.54
C ASP A 283 3.69 -3.29 14.49
N GLY A 284 3.00 -2.25 14.00
CA GLY A 284 3.54 -1.34 12.99
C GLY A 284 4.69 -0.46 13.47
N ASN A 285 4.96 -0.40 14.77
CA ASN A 285 6.09 0.32 15.34
C ASN A 285 7.38 -0.50 15.34
N PHE A 286 7.31 -1.83 15.16
CA PHE A 286 8.46 -2.74 15.17
C PHE A 286 9.39 -2.52 16.39
N PRO A 287 8.90 -2.61 17.63
CA PRO A 287 9.62 -2.18 18.84
C PRO A 287 10.92 -2.94 19.07
N THR A 288 11.01 -4.19 18.61
CA THR A 288 12.20 -5.05 18.75
C THR A 288 13.10 -5.03 17.53
N CYS A 289 12.66 -4.41 16.43
CA CYS A 289 13.36 -4.39 15.17
C CYS A 289 13.10 -3.06 14.42
N PRO A 290 13.72 -1.92 14.85
CA PRO A 290 13.49 -0.60 14.26
C PRO A 290 13.77 -0.54 12.75
N TYR A 291 14.67 -1.42 12.29
CA TYR A 291 14.97 -1.67 10.89
C TYR A 291 14.65 -3.14 10.56
N PRO A 292 13.41 -3.46 10.13
CA PRO A 292 13.02 -4.84 9.85
C PRO A 292 13.62 -5.35 8.52
N ASN A 293 14.85 -4.97 8.22
CA ASN A 293 15.59 -5.40 7.04
C ASN A 293 16.47 -6.60 7.40
N PRO A 294 16.31 -7.76 6.74
CA PRO A 294 17.09 -8.96 7.00
C PRO A 294 18.59 -8.82 6.67
N GLU A 295 19.00 -7.73 6.05
CA GLU A 295 20.42 -7.45 5.75
C GLU A 295 21.16 -6.77 6.92
N ILE A 296 20.47 -6.41 8.01
CA ILE A 296 21.03 -5.72 9.19
C ILE A 296 21.11 -6.67 10.35
#